data_11a7bfcbab7acf296a274d9c89bedb5c
#
_entry.id   11a7bfcbab7acf296a274d9c89bedb5c
#
_cell.length_a   1.000
_cell.length_b   1.000
_cell.length_c   1.000
_cell.angle_alpha   90.00
_cell.angle_beta   90.00
_cell.angle_gamma   90.00
#
_symmetry.space_group_name_H-M   'P 1'
#
loop_
_entity.id
_entity.type
_entity.pdbx_description
1 polymer ?
#
loop_
_entity_poly.entity_id
_entity_poly.type
_entity_poly.pdbx_seq_one_letter_code
_entity_poly.pdbx_strand_id
1 'polypeptide(L)'
;MFKPARRITKLTVMSVSLMLPLGVANAQANPSQIEALQAQMQALQAQIDELKSQQRATQEEVATASDKAVTRTPKGDLQIGETTLSIGGYIKAQATLANNGYGDNKASEIVTPSSLRRADEDLGSRNSFSARQSRVNVGTNTPLAGDTLKTFVEIDFYGAEDEANEFVSNSYAPRLRHAYGSWGNWLAGQTWSTFMDLNGLGEVDAFGQHASVIFVRQAQLRYTQPFGGGSLQFALENPEDGGDDQSLPDIIGRVNFDGDWGHASVAALARQLRVDNGEEDDSEWGDAYSVTGRFPTIGQDDIRLQVNYGNLGRYMGLRPYPDAQIENGEIGGVDAWGASAIYRHYWNDEWRSSLAYSRTGLDETGSGDMTESYDTTFVNLMWSPMANTTYGIEYQRFDLEEVDGDTYDLDRVHFSAQYNF
;
A
#
# COMPACT_ATOMS: atom_id res chain seq x y z
N MET A 1 3.69 12.08 29.44
CA MET A 1 4.76 12.33 30.43
C MET A 1 5.01 11.05 31.19
N PHE A 2 5.73 10.10 30.60
CA PHE A 2 6.09 8.83 31.21
C PHE A 2 7.58 8.82 31.51
N LYS A 3 7.93 8.75 32.80
CA LYS A 3 9.32 8.61 33.26
C LYS A 3 9.74 7.13 33.08
N PRO A 4 10.91 6.84 32.49
CA PRO A 4 11.43 5.48 32.50
C PRO A 4 11.95 5.10 33.89
N ALA A 5 11.46 4.00 34.42
CA ALA A 5 11.97 3.40 35.67
C ALA A 5 13.36 2.80 35.40
N ARG A 6 14.40 3.48 35.83
CA ARG A 6 15.75 2.90 35.97
C ARG A 6 15.73 1.89 37.11
N ARG A 7 15.71 0.61 36.80
CA ARG A 7 16.13 -0.41 37.74
C ARG A 7 17.66 -0.43 37.83
N ILE A 8 18.19 0.25 38.83
CA ILE A 8 19.59 0.12 39.21
C ILE A 8 19.68 -1.17 39.99
N THR A 9 20.22 -2.22 39.39
CA THR A 9 20.62 -3.43 40.08
C THR A 9 21.82 -3.05 40.96
N LYS A 10 21.61 -2.98 42.27
CA LYS A 10 22.69 -2.74 43.24
C LYS A 10 23.63 -3.95 43.17
N LEU A 11 24.81 -3.77 42.61
CA LEU A 11 25.92 -4.66 42.76
C LEU A 11 26.33 -4.58 44.26
N THR A 12 26.01 -5.58 45.02
CA THR A 12 26.50 -5.69 46.41
C THR A 12 27.96 -6.16 46.33
N VAL A 13 28.85 -5.20 46.36
CA VAL A 13 30.27 -5.51 46.56
C VAL A 13 30.44 -5.95 48.00
N MET A 14 30.59 -7.25 48.19
CA MET A 14 30.95 -7.84 49.46
C MET A 14 32.45 -7.57 49.69
N SER A 15 32.76 -6.49 50.40
CA SER A 15 34.12 -6.19 50.84
C SER A 15 34.48 -7.17 51.99
N VAL A 16 35.33 -8.11 51.63
CA VAL A 16 35.99 -8.96 52.64
C VAL A 16 37.12 -8.13 53.24
N SER A 17 36.89 -7.60 54.47
CA SER A 17 37.93 -6.95 55.24
C SER A 17 38.93 -7.99 55.79
N LEU A 18 40.10 -8.05 55.19
CA LEU A 18 41.23 -8.84 55.70
C LEU A 18 41.85 -8.05 56.88
N MET A 19 41.51 -8.38 58.13
CA MET A 19 42.32 -7.94 59.27
C MET A 19 43.53 -8.85 59.41
N LEU A 20 44.70 -8.33 59.05
CA LEU A 20 45.99 -8.94 59.36
C LEU A 20 46.45 -8.46 60.76
N PRO A 21 46.73 -9.34 61.70
CA PRO A 21 47.44 -8.95 62.90
C PRO A 21 48.95 -8.86 62.59
N LEU A 22 49.49 -7.66 62.71
CA LEU A 22 50.95 -7.45 62.73
C LEU A 22 51.55 -7.99 64.02
N GLY A 23 51.98 -9.23 63.97
CA GLY A 23 52.85 -9.83 65.01
C GLY A 23 54.18 -10.15 64.35
N VAL A 24 55.22 -9.42 64.81
CA VAL A 24 56.62 -9.73 64.43
C VAL A 24 57.05 -10.93 65.28
N ALA A 25 57.21 -12.09 64.67
CA ALA A 25 57.87 -13.25 65.32
C ALA A 25 58.57 -14.10 64.26
N ASN A 26 59.78 -14.50 64.54
CA ASN A 26 60.76 -15.28 63.83
C ASN A 26 60.22 -16.35 62.89
N ALA A 27 60.62 -16.28 61.66
CA ALA A 27 60.18 -17.19 60.58
C ALA A 27 60.91 -18.57 60.72
N GLN A 28 60.24 -19.53 61.30
CA GLN A 28 60.30 -20.91 60.86
C GLN A 28 58.93 -21.23 60.26
N ALA A 29 58.81 -21.28 58.95
CA ALA A 29 57.55 -21.61 58.34
C ALA A 29 57.09 -23.00 58.78
N ASN A 30 56.03 -23.05 59.59
CA ASN A 30 55.38 -24.28 60.04
C ASN A 30 54.72 -24.94 58.75
N PRO A 31 55.00 -26.21 58.49
CA PRO A 31 54.45 -26.90 57.32
C PRO A 31 52.90 -26.78 57.22
N SER A 32 52.19 -26.73 58.33
CA SER A 32 50.75 -26.52 58.33
C SER A 32 50.31 -25.14 57.89
N GLN A 33 51.13 -24.09 58.04
CA GLN A 33 50.80 -22.75 57.57
C GLN A 33 51.05 -22.66 56.04
N ILE A 34 52.02 -23.37 55.51
CA ILE A 34 52.28 -23.44 54.08
C ILE A 34 51.12 -24.18 53.38
N GLU A 35 50.64 -25.28 53.94
CA GLU A 35 49.48 -26.00 53.39
C GLU A 35 48.19 -25.17 53.45
N ALA A 36 47.95 -24.43 54.54
CA ALA A 36 46.83 -23.51 54.63
C ALA A 36 46.86 -22.36 53.61
N LEU A 37 48.08 -21.78 53.36
CA LEU A 37 48.26 -20.77 52.34
C LEU A 37 48.09 -21.33 50.92
N GLN A 38 48.54 -22.55 50.67
CA GLN A 38 48.35 -23.21 49.37
C GLN A 38 46.85 -23.52 49.15
N ALA A 39 46.14 -23.96 50.14
CA ALA A 39 44.68 -24.16 50.05
C ALA A 39 43.94 -22.84 49.78
N GLN A 40 44.34 -21.73 50.44
CA GLN A 40 43.75 -20.40 50.16
C GLN A 40 44.07 -19.92 48.77
N MET A 41 45.29 -20.14 48.27
CA MET A 41 45.64 -19.79 46.88
C MET A 41 44.84 -20.58 45.85
N GLN A 42 44.64 -21.89 46.10
CA GLN A 42 43.76 -22.71 45.24
C GLN A 42 42.30 -22.25 45.25
N ALA A 43 41.78 -21.90 46.42
CA ALA A 43 40.43 -21.37 46.56
C ALA A 43 40.24 -20.00 45.86
N LEU A 44 41.25 -19.11 45.98
CA LEU A 44 41.28 -17.83 45.26
C LEU A 44 41.36 -18.02 43.75
N GLN A 45 42.21 -18.97 43.32
CA GLN A 45 42.33 -19.28 41.89
C GLN A 45 40.98 -19.80 41.34
N ALA A 46 40.30 -20.67 42.02
CA ALA A 46 38.97 -21.18 41.65
C ALA A 46 37.96 -20.05 41.60
N GLN A 47 37.96 -19.09 42.55
CA GLN A 47 37.08 -17.90 42.51
C GLN A 47 37.41 -16.98 41.33
N ILE A 48 38.67 -16.80 41.01
CA ILE A 48 39.08 -16.01 39.82
C ILE A 48 38.58 -16.66 38.52
N ASP A 49 38.69 -17.96 38.40
CA ASP A 49 38.26 -18.68 37.20
C ASP A 49 36.71 -18.69 37.08
N GLU A 50 36.00 -18.77 38.20
CA GLU A 50 34.55 -18.62 38.25
C GLU A 50 34.11 -17.21 37.86
N LEU A 51 34.76 -16.16 38.39
CA LEU A 51 34.49 -14.76 38.05
C LEU A 51 34.78 -14.49 36.58
N LYS A 52 35.84 -15.04 36.00
CA LYS A 52 36.14 -14.94 34.57
C LYS A 52 35.08 -15.63 33.71
N SER A 53 34.55 -16.76 34.13
CA SER A 53 33.49 -17.46 33.41
C SER A 53 32.17 -16.67 33.46
N GLN A 54 31.82 -16.10 34.61
CA GLN A 54 30.67 -15.20 34.76
C GLN A 54 30.83 -13.93 33.96
N GLN A 55 32.03 -13.33 33.90
CA GLN A 55 32.30 -12.16 33.07
C GLN A 55 32.14 -12.46 31.57
N ARG A 56 32.62 -13.63 31.10
CA ARG A 56 32.43 -14.06 29.70
C ARG A 56 30.95 -14.27 29.38
N ALA A 57 30.20 -14.97 30.22
CA ALA A 57 28.78 -15.18 30.05
C ALA A 57 28.00 -13.86 30.00
N THR A 58 28.34 -12.92 30.93
CA THR A 58 27.72 -11.56 30.90
C THR A 58 28.13 -10.77 29.66
N GLN A 59 29.35 -10.88 29.16
CA GLN A 59 29.78 -10.24 27.92
C GLN A 59 29.06 -10.82 26.70
N GLU A 60 28.86 -12.13 26.63
CA GLU A 60 28.08 -12.78 25.58
C GLU A 60 26.60 -12.37 25.64
N GLU A 61 26.03 -12.27 26.85
CA GLU A 61 24.65 -11.82 27.04
C GLU A 61 24.47 -10.35 26.65
N VAL A 62 25.42 -9.47 26.99
CA VAL A 62 25.44 -8.06 26.59
C VAL A 62 25.66 -7.90 25.08
N ALA A 63 26.53 -8.70 24.46
CA ALA A 63 26.71 -8.70 23.01
C ALA A 63 25.41 -9.13 22.30
N THR A 64 24.78 -10.21 22.76
CA THR A 64 23.50 -10.70 22.21
C THR A 64 22.36 -9.69 22.43
N ALA A 65 22.34 -9.00 23.58
CA ALA A 65 21.38 -7.94 23.85
C ALA A 65 21.65 -6.67 23.01
N SER A 66 22.92 -6.38 22.73
CA SER A 66 23.31 -5.26 21.85
C SER A 66 22.89 -5.50 20.39
N ASP A 67 23.02 -6.73 19.88
CA ASP A 67 22.56 -7.11 18.54
C ASP A 67 21.04 -7.04 18.39
N LYS A 68 20.30 -7.13 19.50
CA LYS A 68 18.84 -6.95 19.57
C LYS A 68 18.42 -5.54 20.01
N ALA A 69 19.36 -4.64 20.22
CA ALA A 69 19.06 -3.28 20.63
C ALA A 69 18.29 -2.55 19.52
N VAL A 70 17.12 -2.03 19.86
CA VAL A 70 16.36 -1.14 18.97
C VAL A 70 17.01 0.23 18.99
N THR A 71 17.52 0.68 17.85
CA THR A 71 18.09 2.01 17.67
C THR A 71 17.25 2.81 16.65
N ARG A 72 17.55 4.08 16.49
CA ARG A 72 16.91 4.91 15.45
C ARG A 72 17.93 5.26 14.37
N THR A 73 17.49 5.14 13.11
CA THR A 73 18.27 5.65 11.98
C THR A 73 18.23 7.18 11.95
N PRO A 74 19.13 7.86 11.21
CA PRO A 74 19.06 9.31 11.01
C PRO A 74 17.74 9.79 10.38
N LYS A 75 17.02 8.93 9.68
CA LYS A 75 15.69 9.22 9.08
C LYS A 75 14.53 9.00 10.05
N GLY A 76 14.79 8.48 11.27
CA GLY A 76 13.77 8.22 12.28
C GLY A 76 13.23 6.79 12.30
N ASP A 77 13.58 5.93 11.33
CA ASP A 77 13.20 4.52 11.31
C ASP A 77 13.81 3.75 12.49
N LEU A 78 13.18 2.64 12.85
CA LEU A 78 13.69 1.75 13.89
C LEU A 78 14.65 0.72 13.28
N GLN A 79 15.85 0.62 13.85
CA GLN A 79 16.82 -0.45 13.51
C GLN A 79 16.73 -1.56 14.56
N ILE A 80 16.45 -2.78 14.12
CA ILE A 80 16.35 -3.99 14.96
C ILE A 80 17.32 -5.03 14.40
N GLY A 81 18.52 -5.12 14.98
CA GLY A 81 19.59 -5.90 14.38
C GLY A 81 19.94 -5.35 12.99
N GLU A 82 19.94 -6.20 11.98
CA GLU A 82 20.17 -5.80 10.59
C GLU A 82 18.91 -5.28 9.87
N THR A 83 17.72 -5.43 10.46
CA THR A 83 16.46 -5.02 9.86
C THR A 83 16.13 -3.57 10.20
N THR A 84 15.86 -2.76 9.17
CA THR A 84 15.25 -1.43 9.32
C THR A 84 13.74 -1.57 9.24
N LEU A 85 13.01 -1.02 10.21
CA LEU A 85 11.55 -0.95 10.28
C LEU A 85 11.10 0.50 10.11
N SER A 86 10.30 0.77 9.10
CA SER A 86 9.66 2.06 8.84
C SER A 86 8.17 1.99 9.13
N ILE A 87 7.63 3.00 9.80
CA ILE A 87 6.20 3.18 10.01
C ILE A 87 5.82 4.51 9.39
N GLY A 88 4.77 4.50 8.58
CA GLY A 88 4.30 5.69 7.90
C GLY A 88 2.80 5.63 7.61
N GLY A 89 2.33 6.65 6.93
CA GLY A 89 0.93 6.77 6.57
C GLY A 89 0.47 8.21 6.51
N TYR A 90 -0.84 8.40 6.55
CA TYR A 90 -1.44 9.71 6.70
C TYR A 90 -2.80 9.64 7.38
N ILE A 91 -3.16 10.74 8.02
CA ILE A 91 -4.53 11.02 8.44
C ILE A 91 -5.13 11.98 7.43
N LYS A 92 -6.32 11.67 6.90
CA LYS A 92 -7.05 12.54 5.99
C LYS A 92 -8.49 12.71 6.47
N ALA A 93 -8.88 13.94 6.77
CA ALA A 93 -10.25 14.34 6.98
C ALA A 93 -10.80 14.90 5.67
N GLN A 94 -12.04 14.57 5.35
CA GLN A 94 -12.65 14.99 4.09
C GLN A 94 -14.14 15.28 4.26
N ALA A 95 -14.65 16.17 3.41
CA ALA A 95 -16.06 16.52 3.29
C ALA A 95 -16.44 16.52 1.81
N THR A 96 -17.59 15.91 1.49
CA THR A 96 -18.13 15.87 0.13
C THR A 96 -19.52 16.49 0.13
N LEU A 97 -19.77 17.39 -0.82
CA LEU A 97 -21.07 17.98 -1.10
C LEU A 97 -21.48 17.57 -2.50
N ALA A 98 -22.60 16.87 -2.66
CA ALA A 98 -23.13 16.45 -3.94
C ALA A 98 -24.47 17.15 -4.21
N ASN A 99 -24.73 17.46 -5.49
CA ASN A 99 -25.98 18.10 -5.93
C ASN A 99 -27.17 17.14 -5.80
N ASN A 100 -26.92 15.83 -5.85
CA ASN A 100 -27.93 14.78 -5.74
C ASN A 100 -27.45 13.64 -4.83
N GLY A 101 -28.41 12.87 -4.28
CA GLY A 101 -28.11 11.63 -3.56
C GLY A 101 -27.77 10.52 -4.55
N TYR A 102 -26.80 9.68 -4.20
CA TYR A 102 -26.40 8.52 -4.99
C TYR A 102 -26.02 7.36 -4.07
N GLY A 103 -26.32 6.14 -4.53
CA GLY A 103 -26.15 4.95 -3.70
C GLY A 103 -27.15 4.87 -2.55
N ASP A 104 -26.81 4.19 -1.46
CA ASP A 104 -27.68 3.89 -0.32
C ASP A 104 -27.90 5.10 0.60
N ASN A 105 -28.42 6.21 0.07
CA ASN A 105 -28.69 7.47 0.79
C ASN A 105 -27.47 8.17 1.41
N LYS A 106 -26.28 7.81 0.99
CA LYS A 106 -25.01 8.40 1.46
C LYS A 106 -24.29 9.04 0.29
N ALA A 107 -23.63 10.16 0.53
CA ALA A 107 -22.63 10.66 -0.40
C ALA A 107 -21.39 9.77 -0.29
N SER A 108 -21.40 8.64 -0.98
CA SER A 108 -20.23 7.75 -1.05
C SER A 108 -19.05 8.49 -1.64
N GLU A 109 -17.86 8.25 -1.12
CA GLU A 109 -16.65 8.84 -1.67
C GLU A 109 -16.26 8.22 -3.01
N ILE A 110 -16.75 7.00 -3.28
CA ILE A 110 -16.54 6.27 -4.54
C ILE A 110 -17.85 6.33 -5.33
N VAL A 111 -17.82 6.94 -6.52
CA VAL A 111 -18.93 6.96 -7.45
C VAL A 111 -18.69 5.89 -8.51
N THR A 112 -19.52 4.86 -8.49
CA THR A 112 -19.50 3.79 -9.49
C THR A 112 -20.71 3.96 -10.42
N PRO A 113 -20.70 3.40 -11.64
CA PRO A 113 -21.89 3.35 -12.49
C PRO A 113 -23.13 2.81 -11.76
N SER A 114 -22.98 1.72 -11.00
CA SER A 114 -24.09 1.14 -10.24
C SER A 114 -24.61 2.05 -9.12
N SER A 115 -23.76 2.87 -8.50
CA SER A 115 -24.21 3.85 -7.51
C SER A 115 -24.90 5.05 -8.17
N LEU A 116 -24.44 5.44 -9.34
CA LEU A 116 -25.00 6.55 -10.11
C LEU A 116 -26.40 6.22 -10.64
N ARG A 117 -26.64 5.00 -11.14
CA ARG A 117 -27.97 4.50 -11.53
C ARG A 117 -28.98 4.52 -10.40
N ARG A 118 -28.53 4.33 -9.18
CA ARG A 118 -29.38 4.39 -7.98
C ARG A 118 -29.53 5.80 -7.41
N ALA A 119 -28.97 6.81 -8.08
CA ALA A 119 -29.19 8.19 -7.71
C ALA A 119 -30.66 8.54 -7.97
N ASP A 120 -31.37 8.93 -6.91
CA ASP A 120 -32.75 9.39 -7.00
C ASP A 120 -32.72 10.93 -7.03
N GLU A 121 -33.17 11.53 -8.12
CA GLU A 121 -33.25 12.99 -8.28
C GLU A 121 -34.11 13.66 -7.19
N ASP A 122 -35.08 12.94 -6.61
CA ASP A 122 -35.91 13.43 -5.54
C ASP A 122 -35.22 13.49 -4.16
N LEU A 123 -34.03 12.88 -4.00
CA LEU A 123 -33.30 12.88 -2.74
C LEU A 123 -32.60 14.24 -2.43
N GLY A 124 -32.42 15.09 -3.42
CA GLY A 124 -31.78 16.42 -3.30
C GLY A 124 -30.32 16.32 -2.86
N SER A 125 -29.74 17.47 -2.54
CA SER A 125 -28.31 17.55 -2.19
C SER A 125 -27.94 16.74 -0.95
N ARG A 126 -26.75 16.15 -0.96
CA ARG A 126 -26.19 15.35 0.13
C ARG A 126 -24.82 15.86 0.54
N ASN A 127 -24.49 15.62 1.80
CA ASN A 127 -23.14 15.85 2.31
C ASN A 127 -22.67 14.64 3.12
N SER A 128 -21.36 14.46 3.13
CA SER A 128 -20.70 13.46 3.99
C SER A 128 -19.40 14.00 4.56
N PHE A 129 -19.06 13.50 5.74
CA PHE A 129 -17.75 13.73 6.37
C PHE A 129 -17.12 12.38 6.65
N SER A 130 -15.84 12.22 6.36
CA SER A 130 -15.18 10.94 6.48
C SER A 130 -13.68 11.11 6.80
N ALA A 131 -13.11 10.07 7.40
CA ALA A 131 -11.68 9.91 7.58
C ALA A 131 -11.18 8.55 7.05
N ARG A 132 -12.01 7.81 6.31
CA ARG A 132 -11.74 6.43 5.83
C ARG A 132 -10.54 6.31 4.92
N GLN A 133 -10.17 7.38 4.22
CA GLN A 133 -9.00 7.39 3.35
C GLN A 133 -7.67 7.38 4.12
N SER A 134 -7.69 7.64 5.43
CA SER A 134 -6.51 7.54 6.28
C SER A 134 -5.84 6.19 6.14
N ARG A 135 -4.50 6.15 6.20
CA ARG A 135 -3.70 4.94 5.99
C ARG A 135 -2.63 4.79 7.04
N VAL A 136 -2.32 3.53 7.31
CA VAL A 136 -1.14 3.14 8.10
C VAL A 136 -0.37 2.10 7.32
N ASN A 137 0.93 2.25 7.26
CA ASN A 137 1.81 1.26 6.65
C ASN A 137 3.02 0.94 7.51
N VAL A 138 3.55 -0.26 7.29
CA VAL A 138 4.77 -0.76 7.92
C VAL A 138 5.62 -1.39 6.82
N GLY A 139 6.88 -0.97 6.75
CA GLY A 139 7.88 -1.52 5.84
C GLY A 139 9.09 -2.08 6.57
N THR A 140 9.71 -3.12 6.04
CA THR A 140 11.01 -3.61 6.52
C THR A 140 12.03 -3.71 5.39
N ASN A 141 13.30 -3.48 5.73
CA ASN A 141 14.43 -3.76 4.85
C ASN A 141 15.43 -4.60 5.65
N THR A 142 15.67 -5.82 5.19
CA THR A 142 16.58 -6.79 5.82
C THR A 142 17.62 -7.25 4.81
N PRO A 143 18.93 -7.06 5.04
CA PRO A 143 19.97 -7.67 4.22
C PRO A 143 19.80 -9.20 4.21
N LEU A 144 19.79 -9.81 3.03
CA LEU A 144 19.61 -11.25 2.87
C LEU A 144 20.35 -11.75 1.63
N ALA A 145 21.32 -12.64 1.82
CA ALA A 145 22.04 -13.33 0.74
C ALA A 145 22.61 -12.40 -0.37
N GLY A 146 23.19 -11.27 0.03
CA GLY A 146 23.82 -10.30 -0.88
C GLY A 146 22.86 -9.29 -1.52
N ASP A 147 21.58 -9.33 -1.17
CA ASP A 147 20.56 -8.38 -1.58
C ASP A 147 19.73 -7.92 -0.37
N THR A 148 18.65 -7.17 -0.58
CA THR A 148 17.75 -6.71 0.48
C THR A 148 16.37 -7.32 0.30
N LEU A 149 15.93 -8.11 1.29
CA LEU A 149 14.52 -8.48 1.42
C LEU A 149 13.74 -7.25 1.93
N LYS A 150 12.81 -6.78 1.13
CA LYS A 150 11.88 -5.70 1.50
C LYS A 150 10.51 -6.27 1.72
N THR A 151 9.83 -5.84 2.79
CA THR A 151 8.42 -6.14 2.99
C THR A 151 7.63 -4.85 3.17
N PHE A 152 6.35 -4.86 2.80
CA PHE A 152 5.48 -3.71 2.95
C PHE A 152 4.04 -4.17 3.19
N VAL A 153 3.41 -3.59 4.22
CA VAL A 153 1.99 -3.80 4.53
C VAL A 153 1.33 -2.43 4.68
N GLU A 154 0.20 -2.22 4.02
CA GLU A 154 -0.61 -1.00 4.14
C GLU A 154 -2.09 -1.36 4.26
N ILE A 155 -2.79 -0.65 5.15
CA ILE A 155 -4.24 -0.71 5.33
C ILE A 155 -4.87 0.67 5.19
N ASP A 156 -6.15 0.71 4.74
CA ASP A 156 -7.06 1.84 4.86
C ASP A 156 -8.38 1.39 5.53
N PHE A 157 -9.40 2.24 5.56
CA PHE A 157 -10.67 1.96 6.22
C PHE A 157 -11.86 1.93 5.23
N TYR A 158 -11.63 1.40 4.03
CA TYR A 158 -12.66 1.16 3.01
C TYR A 158 -13.08 -0.32 2.92
N GLY A 159 -12.97 -1.07 4.02
CA GLY A 159 -13.50 -2.44 4.13
C GLY A 159 -15.02 -2.47 4.15
N ALA A 160 -15.60 -3.66 4.26
CA ALA A 160 -17.04 -3.88 4.25
C ALA A 160 -17.75 -3.07 5.32
N GLU A 161 -18.94 -2.52 4.98
CA GLU A 161 -19.71 -1.66 5.88
C GLU A 161 -20.43 -2.47 6.97
N ASP A 162 -20.83 -3.68 6.67
CA ASP A 162 -21.57 -4.60 7.57
C ASP A 162 -20.69 -5.16 8.69
N GLU A 163 -19.38 -5.10 8.56
CA GLU A 163 -18.41 -5.52 9.59
C GLU A 163 -18.02 -4.39 10.55
N ALA A 164 -18.59 -3.18 10.40
CA ALA A 164 -18.22 -2.01 11.18
C ALA A 164 -19.42 -1.40 11.92
N ASN A 165 -19.17 -0.74 13.06
CA ASN A 165 -20.22 -0.08 13.83
C ASN A 165 -20.34 1.39 13.43
N GLU A 166 -21.04 1.67 12.34
CA GLU A 166 -21.26 3.03 11.85
C GLU A 166 -22.08 3.90 12.82
N PHE A 167 -23.10 3.32 13.49
CA PHE A 167 -23.97 4.05 14.40
C PHE A 167 -23.25 4.63 15.62
N VAL A 168 -22.22 3.96 16.12
CA VAL A 168 -21.53 4.38 17.33
C VAL A 168 -20.26 5.17 17.01
N SER A 169 -19.55 4.80 15.95
CA SER A 169 -18.19 5.30 15.70
C SER A 169 -17.99 5.88 14.31
N ASN A 170 -18.97 5.86 13.42
CA ASN A 170 -18.81 6.16 11.99
C ASN A 170 -17.62 5.40 11.36
N SER A 171 -17.35 4.19 11.87
CA SER A 171 -16.18 3.41 11.46
C SER A 171 -16.53 2.36 10.43
N TYR A 172 -15.55 2.04 9.61
CA TYR A 172 -15.57 0.98 8.60
C TYR A 172 -14.45 -0.01 8.89
N ALA A 173 -14.60 -1.25 8.38
CA ALA A 173 -13.60 -2.28 8.56
C ALA A 173 -12.27 -1.87 7.90
N PRO A 174 -11.12 -2.23 8.49
CA PRO A 174 -9.83 -2.10 7.82
C PRO A 174 -9.79 -2.93 6.54
N ARG A 175 -9.20 -2.36 5.48
CA ARG A 175 -8.98 -3.05 4.21
C ARG A 175 -7.51 -3.19 3.92
N LEU A 176 -7.08 -4.42 3.58
CA LEU A 176 -5.72 -4.67 3.12
C LEU A 176 -5.51 -4.07 1.74
N ARG A 177 -4.57 -3.12 1.63
CA ARG A 177 -4.18 -2.50 0.37
C ARG A 177 -2.98 -3.20 -0.23
N HIS A 178 -1.93 -3.34 0.56
CA HIS A 178 -0.68 -3.94 0.17
C HIS A 178 -0.20 -4.91 1.25
N ALA A 179 0.29 -6.07 0.86
CA ALA A 179 1.02 -7.01 1.69
C ALA A 179 1.92 -7.84 0.79
N TYR A 180 3.18 -7.42 0.63
CA TYR A 180 4.11 -8.09 -0.26
C TYR A 180 5.53 -8.09 0.28
N GLY A 181 6.32 -9.03 -0.24
CA GLY A 181 7.76 -9.06 -0.10
C GLY A 181 8.45 -8.96 -1.46
N SER A 182 9.62 -8.33 -1.52
CA SER A 182 10.47 -8.32 -2.71
C SER A 182 11.92 -8.61 -2.37
N TRP A 183 12.57 -9.41 -3.22
CA TRP A 183 13.99 -9.76 -3.10
C TRP A 183 14.60 -9.92 -4.49
N GLY A 184 15.68 -9.16 -4.75
CA GLY A 184 16.24 -9.06 -6.09
C GLY A 184 15.20 -8.56 -7.09
N ASN A 185 15.01 -9.33 -8.16
CA ASN A 185 14.05 -9.04 -9.23
C ASN A 185 12.63 -9.56 -8.96
N TRP A 186 12.42 -10.29 -7.87
CA TRP A 186 11.16 -10.93 -7.56
C TRP A 186 10.32 -10.14 -6.57
N LEU A 187 9.01 -10.17 -6.77
CA LEU A 187 8.00 -9.70 -5.83
C LEU A 187 6.92 -10.77 -5.68
N ALA A 188 6.50 -11.03 -4.45
CA ALA A 188 5.40 -11.93 -4.14
C ALA A 188 4.48 -11.32 -3.09
N GLY A 189 3.17 -11.45 -3.26
CA GLY A 189 2.12 -10.94 -2.38
C GLY A 189 1.19 -9.96 -3.08
N GLN A 190 0.33 -9.28 -2.31
CA GLN A 190 -0.69 -8.38 -2.81
C GLN A 190 -0.16 -6.96 -2.99
N THR A 191 -0.25 -6.43 -4.20
CA THR A 191 0.03 -5.03 -4.51
C THR A 191 -0.68 -4.62 -5.82
N TRP A 192 -0.38 -3.43 -6.33
CA TRP A 192 -0.89 -2.99 -7.61
C TRP A 192 -0.60 -4.01 -8.71
N SER A 193 -1.63 -4.33 -9.50
CA SER A 193 -1.47 -5.16 -10.69
C SER A 193 -0.32 -4.68 -11.57
N THR A 194 0.35 -5.62 -12.22
CA THR A 194 1.38 -5.30 -13.21
C THR A 194 0.79 -4.61 -14.45
N PHE A 195 -0.50 -4.82 -14.73
CA PHE A 195 -1.22 -4.14 -15.79
C PHE A 195 -1.43 -2.64 -15.51
N MET A 196 -1.47 -2.24 -14.23
CA MET A 196 -1.63 -0.85 -13.80
C MET A 196 -0.30 -0.09 -13.81
N ASP A 197 -0.26 1.07 -14.47
CA ASP A 197 0.85 2.01 -14.38
C ASP A 197 0.49 3.23 -13.53
N LEU A 198 1.19 3.40 -12.40
CA LEU A 198 0.99 4.53 -11.49
C LEU A 198 1.34 5.90 -12.10
N ASN A 199 2.16 5.94 -13.16
CA ASN A 199 2.48 7.18 -13.84
C ASN A 199 1.28 7.76 -14.61
N GLY A 200 0.32 6.94 -15.00
CA GLY A 200 -0.94 7.37 -15.61
C GLY A 200 -1.94 7.98 -14.63
N LEU A 201 -1.75 7.78 -13.32
CA LEU A 201 -2.66 8.34 -12.32
C LEU A 201 -2.47 9.85 -12.17
N GLY A 202 -3.56 10.60 -12.27
CA GLY A 202 -3.62 12.00 -11.90
C GLY A 202 -3.58 12.20 -10.40
N GLU A 203 -3.24 13.42 -9.99
CA GLU A 203 -3.45 13.84 -8.62
C GLU A 203 -4.92 14.23 -8.45
N VAL A 204 -5.69 13.35 -7.80
CA VAL A 204 -7.08 13.58 -7.40
C VAL A 204 -7.16 13.69 -5.89
N ASP A 205 -8.02 14.56 -5.39
CA ASP A 205 -8.16 14.78 -3.95
C ASP A 205 -9.15 13.80 -3.32
N ALA A 206 -10.31 13.61 -3.92
CA ALA A 206 -11.28 12.63 -3.44
C ALA A 206 -10.79 11.19 -3.66
N PHE A 207 -11.29 10.26 -2.85
CA PHE A 207 -11.13 8.83 -3.13
C PHE A 207 -12.04 8.45 -4.29
N GLY A 208 -11.63 8.80 -5.47
CA GLY A 208 -12.35 8.51 -6.70
C GLY A 208 -11.36 8.18 -7.79
N GLN A 209 -11.83 7.44 -8.77
CA GLN A 209 -11.03 7.07 -9.91
C GLN A 209 -11.60 7.76 -11.15
N HIS A 210 -10.74 7.98 -12.12
CA HIS A 210 -11.19 8.35 -13.47
C HIS A 210 -11.89 7.15 -14.10
N ALA A 211 -12.86 7.39 -14.96
CA ALA A 211 -13.71 6.37 -15.58
C ALA A 211 -12.91 5.23 -16.23
N SER A 212 -11.83 5.56 -16.94
CA SER A 212 -11.03 4.59 -17.72
C SER A 212 -9.79 4.06 -17.01
N VAL A 213 -9.53 4.47 -15.76
CA VAL A 213 -8.27 4.14 -15.09
C VAL A 213 -8.22 2.68 -14.68
N ILE A 214 -7.14 2.03 -15.08
CA ILE A 214 -6.77 0.71 -14.53
C ILE A 214 -6.40 0.90 -13.06
N PHE A 215 -7.16 0.26 -12.13
CA PHE A 215 -7.00 0.48 -10.71
C PHE A 215 -7.38 -0.76 -9.90
N VAL A 216 -6.49 -1.73 -9.87
CA VAL A 216 -6.71 -2.99 -9.16
C VAL A 216 -5.46 -3.43 -8.41
N ARG A 217 -5.65 -4.07 -7.26
CA ARG A 217 -4.60 -4.75 -6.49
C ARG A 217 -4.93 -6.21 -6.43
N GLN A 218 -3.90 -7.04 -6.66
CA GLN A 218 -4.05 -8.48 -6.68
C GLN A 218 -2.87 -9.15 -5.99
N ALA A 219 -3.10 -10.33 -5.42
CA ALA A 219 -2.03 -11.24 -5.06
C ALA A 219 -1.29 -11.68 -6.33
N GLN A 220 0.02 -11.65 -6.32
CA GLN A 220 0.81 -11.88 -7.54
C GLN A 220 2.20 -12.44 -7.24
N LEU A 221 2.78 -13.08 -8.24
CA LEU A 221 4.21 -13.32 -8.37
C LEU A 221 4.70 -12.55 -9.59
N ARG A 222 5.59 -11.56 -9.38
CA ARG A 222 6.12 -10.70 -10.45
C ARG A 222 7.64 -10.79 -10.52
N TYR A 223 8.14 -10.89 -11.74
CA TYR A 223 9.55 -10.75 -12.06
C TYR A 223 9.78 -9.44 -12.82
N THR A 224 10.79 -8.66 -12.42
CA THR A 224 11.15 -7.38 -13.06
C THR A 224 12.59 -7.46 -13.53
N GLN A 225 12.80 -7.38 -14.85
CA GLN A 225 14.14 -7.29 -15.47
C GLN A 225 14.43 -5.84 -15.85
N PRO A 226 15.31 -5.13 -15.13
CA PRO A 226 15.74 -3.80 -15.54
C PRO A 226 16.66 -3.87 -16.77
N PHE A 227 16.59 -2.82 -17.59
CA PHE A 227 17.52 -2.56 -18.69
C PHE A 227 17.84 -1.05 -18.76
N GLY A 228 18.81 -0.67 -19.59
CA GLY A 228 19.16 0.75 -19.75
C GLY A 228 17.97 1.57 -20.26
N GLY A 229 17.40 2.46 -19.42
CA GLY A 229 16.25 3.30 -19.75
C GLY A 229 14.88 2.65 -19.57
N GLY A 230 14.76 1.59 -18.72
CA GLY A 230 13.46 1.03 -18.40
C GLY A 230 13.47 -0.34 -17.73
N SER A 231 12.36 -1.05 -17.82
CA SER A 231 12.22 -2.41 -17.28
C SER A 231 11.20 -3.24 -18.04
N LEU A 232 11.40 -4.56 -18.04
CA LEU A 232 10.43 -5.55 -18.49
C LEU A 232 9.87 -6.28 -17.27
N GLN A 233 8.56 -6.44 -17.19
CA GLN A 233 7.87 -7.10 -16.08
C GLN A 233 6.99 -8.23 -16.61
N PHE A 234 6.99 -9.34 -15.88
CA PHE A 234 6.07 -10.47 -16.07
C PHE A 234 5.44 -10.81 -14.74
N ALA A 235 4.14 -11.08 -14.75
CA ALA A 235 3.41 -11.46 -13.54
C ALA A 235 2.39 -12.56 -13.82
N LEU A 236 2.19 -13.38 -12.79
CA LEU A 236 1.04 -14.24 -12.62
C LEU A 236 0.23 -13.63 -11.46
N GLU A 237 -1.01 -13.29 -11.71
CA GLU A 237 -1.87 -12.57 -10.77
C GLU A 237 -3.13 -13.38 -10.46
N ASN A 238 -3.70 -13.13 -9.28
CA ASN A 238 -4.92 -13.80 -8.85
C ASN A 238 -6.07 -13.46 -9.81
N PRO A 239 -6.76 -14.45 -10.37
CA PRO A 239 -7.81 -14.23 -11.39
C PRO A 239 -9.17 -13.85 -10.79
N GLU A 240 -9.27 -13.72 -9.47
CA GLU A 240 -10.53 -13.53 -8.75
C GLU A 240 -11.37 -12.37 -9.31
N ASP A 241 -12.57 -12.67 -9.73
CA ASP A 241 -13.57 -11.73 -10.26
C ASP A 241 -14.87 -11.67 -9.43
N GLY A 242 -14.94 -12.46 -8.35
CA GLY A 242 -16.09 -12.58 -7.46
C GLY A 242 -16.92 -13.85 -7.70
N GLY A 243 -16.58 -14.66 -8.72
CA GLY A 243 -17.21 -15.95 -9.00
C GLY A 243 -16.38 -17.16 -8.54
N ASP A 244 -15.08 -17.00 -8.33
CA ASP A 244 -14.11 -18.06 -7.95
C ASP A 244 -14.02 -19.22 -8.94
N ASP A 245 -14.48 -19.02 -10.19
CA ASP A 245 -14.60 -20.12 -11.18
C ASP A 245 -13.33 -20.30 -12.02
N GLN A 246 -12.44 -19.30 -12.07
CA GLN A 246 -11.22 -19.34 -12.87
C GLN A 246 -10.21 -20.34 -12.29
N SER A 247 -9.66 -21.16 -13.16
CA SER A 247 -8.67 -22.19 -12.79
C SER A 247 -7.22 -21.79 -13.11
N LEU A 248 -7.02 -20.72 -13.88
CA LEU A 248 -5.71 -20.24 -14.31
C LEU A 248 -5.47 -18.81 -13.84
N PRO A 249 -4.22 -18.44 -13.46
CA PRO A 249 -3.89 -17.07 -13.12
C PRO A 249 -3.97 -16.15 -14.35
N ASP A 250 -4.24 -14.87 -14.12
CA ASP A 250 -4.05 -13.83 -15.13
C ASP A 250 -2.56 -13.69 -15.45
N ILE A 251 -2.22 -13.60 -16.72
CA ILE A 251 -0.85 -13.49 -17.23
C ILE A 251 -0.64 -12.07 -17.75
N ILE A 252 0.35 -11.37 -17.19
CA ILE A 252 0.58 -9.97 -17.54
C ILE A 252 2.04 -9.74 -17.92
N GLY A 253 2.23 -9.02 -19.03
CA GLY A 253 3.51 -8.47 -19.44
C GLY A 253 3.47 -6.95 -19.52
N ARG A 254 4.50 -6.25 -19.04
CA ARG A 254 4.64 -4.80 -19.17
C ARG A 254 6.08 -4.40 -19.49
N VAL A 255 6.23 -3.46 -20.42
CA VAL A 255 7.50 -2.77 -20.70
C VAL A 255 7.37 -1.32 -20.29
N ASN A 256 8.34 -0.83 -19.53
CA ASN A 256 8.46 0.57 -19.10
C ASN A 256 9.68 1.20 -19.77
N PHE A 257 9.54 2.45 -20.20
CA PHE A 257 10.60 3.29 -20.74
C PHE A 257 10.68 4.57 -19.92
N ASP A 258 11.87 4.91 -19.46
CA ASP A 258 12.15 6.06 -18.59
C ASP A 258 13.31 6.88 -19.16
N GLY A 259 13.18 8.20 -19.12
CA GLY A 259 14.22 9.12 -19.57
C GLY A 259 13.91 10.58 -19.19
N ASP A 260 14.76 11.50 -19.60
CA ASP A 260 14.56 12.94 -19.38
C ASP A 260 13.28 13.47 -20.07
N TRP A 261 12.81 12.75 -21.09
CA TRP A 261 11.56 13.05 -21.80
C TRP A 261 10.30 12.64 -21.02
N GLY A 262 10.46 11.87 -19.93
CA GLY A 262 9.36 11.38 -19.09
C GLY A 262 9.34 9.86 -18.98
N HIS A 263 8.12 9.33 -18.96
CA HIS A 263 7.83 7.90 -18.82
C HIS A 263 6.80 7.45 -19.86
N ALA A 264 6.96 6.24 -20.38
CA ALA A 264 5.94 5.53 -21.14
C ALA A 264 5.93 4.05 -20.81
N SER A 265 4.77 3.42 -20.86
CA SER A 265 4.63 1.97 -20.71
C SER A 265 3.63 1.38 -21.68
N VAL A 266 3.85 0.10 -22.01
CA VAL A 266 2.90 -0.74 -22.74
C VAL A 266 2.71 -2.01 -21.93
N ALA A 267 1.46 -2.39 -21.66
CA ALA A 267 1.10 -3.60 -20.97
C ALA A 267 0.11 -4.43 -21.79
N ALA A 268 0.21 -5.76 -21.65
CA ALA A 268 -0.73 -6.72 -22.19
C ALA A 268 -1.13 -7.70 -21.08
N LEU A 269 -2.39 -8.11 -21.10
CA LEU A 269 -3.04 -9.01 -20.18
C LEU A 269 -3.67 -10.15 -20.99
N ALA A 270 -3.56 -11.39 -20.52
CA ALA A 270 -4.35 -12.53 -20.97
C ALA A 270 -4.95 -13.23 -19.76
N ARG A 271 -6.24 -13.53 -19.79
CA ARG A 271 -7.00 -14.09 -18.66
C ARG A 271 -8.01 -15.14 -19.13
N GLN A 272 -8.29 -16.08 -18.26
CA GLN A 272 -9.40 -17.00 -18.44
C GLN A 272 -10.68 -16.35 -17.89
N LEU A 273 -11.72 -16.33 -18.70
CA LEU A 273 -13.11 -16.07 -18.28
C LEU A 273 -13.78 -17.43 -18.15
N ARG A 274 -14.40 -17.74 -17.03
CA ARG A 274 -15.04 -19.04 -16.82
C ARG A 274 -16.31 -18.89 -15.99
N VAL A 275 -17.30 -19.66 -16.31
CA VAL A 275 -18.48 -19.93 -15.49
C VAL A 275 -18.52 -21.41 -15.18
N ASP A 276 -18.69 -21.77 -13.89
CA ASP A 276 -18.91 -23.13 -13.42
C ASP A 276 -19.89 -23.08 -12.24
N ASN A 277 -21.20 -23.01 -12.55
CA ASN A 277 -22.26 -22.87 -11.56
C ASN A 277 -22.99 -24.20 -11.29
N GLY A 278 -22.46 -25.30 -11.85
CA GLY A 278 -23.01 -26.65 -11.75
C GLY A 278 -24.11 -26.96 -12.78
N GLU A 279 -24.62 -25.99 -13.50
CA GLU A 279 -25.53 -26.12 -14.65
C GLU A 279 -24.81 -25.81 -15.98
N GLU A 280 -23.91 -24.82 -15.93
CA GLU A 280 -23.08 -24.36 -17.05
C GLU A 280 -21.61 -24.49 -16.68
N ASP A 281 -20.79 -25.07 -17.56
CA ASP A 281 -19.32 -25.15 -17.44
C ASP A 281 -18.75 -24.77 -18.81
N ASP A 282 -18.34 -23.48 -18.92
CA ASP A 282 -17.79 -22.95 -20.16
C ASP A 282 -16.65 -21.96 -19.85
N SER A 283 -15.72 -21.77 -20.77
CA SER A 283 -14.62 -20.83 -20.61
C SER A 283 -14.13 -20.24 -21.91
N GLU A 284 -13.76 -18.96 -21.86
CA GLU A 284 -13.18 -18.21 -22.96
C GLU A 284 -11.90 -17.49 -22.51
N TRP A 285 -11.04 -17.12 -23.46
CA TRP A 285 -9.87 -16.28 -23.20
C TRP A 285 -10.16 -14.83 -23.56
N GLY A 286 -10.03 -13.95 -22.55
CA GLY A 286 -10.02 -12.50 -22.74
C GLY A 286 -8.60 -11.95 -22.77
N ASP A 287 -8.40 -10.88 -23.51
CA ASP A 287 -7.15 -10.12 -23.54
C ASP A 287 -7.40 -8.62 -23.43
N ALA A 288 -6.39 -7.91 -22.93
CA ALA A 288 -6.45 -6.45 -22.82
C ALA A 288 -5.07 -5.81 -22.97
N TYR A 289 -5.08 -4.55 -23.38
CA TYR A 289 -3.89 -3.76 -23.65
C TYR A 289 -3.99 -2.39 -22.98
N SER A 290 -2.86 -1.87 -22.52
CA SER A 290 -2.75 -0.54 -21.92
C SER A 290 -1.51 0.16 -22.42
N VAL A 291 -1.66 1.43 -22.81
CA VAL A 291 -0.56 2.34 -23.11
C VAL A 291 -0.67 3.54 -22.17
N THR A 292 0.41 3.82 -21.45
CA THR A 292 0.45 4.92 -20.48
C THR A 292 1.66 5.80 -20.75
N GLY A 293 1.49 7.12 -20.59
CA GLY A 293 2.59 8.08 -20.69
C GLY A 293 2.46 9.19 -19.65
N ARG A 294 3.62 9.66 -19.16
CA ARG A 294 3.75 10.87 -18.35
C ARG A 294 4.89 11.71 -18.88
N PHE A 295 4.60 12.93 -19.27
CA PHE A 295 5.53 13.82 -19.96
C PHE A 295 5.66 15.13 -19.17
N PRO A 296 6.88 15.54 -18.76
CA PRO A 296 7.12 16.88 -18.25
C PRO A 296 6.82 17.92 -19.32
N THR A 297 6.30 19.06 -18.91
CA THR A 297 6.00 20.18 -19.83
C THR A 297 6.78 21.43 -19.42
N ILE A 298 6.17 22.40 -18.77
CA ILE A 298 6.80 23.67 -18.39
C ILE A 298 7.11 23.63 -16.90
N GLY A 299 8.38 23.82 -16.51
CA GLY A 299 8.78 23.83 -15.09
C GLY A 299 8.57 22.48 -14.42
N GLN A 300 7.66 22.42 -13.45
CA GLN A 300 7.29 21.19 -12.73
C GLN A 300 6.01 20.53 -13.27
N ASP A 301 5.39 21.13 -14.28
CA ASP A 301 4.13 20.64 -14.85
C ASP A 301 4.31 19.33 -15.59
N ASP A 302 3.27 18.51 -15.58
CA ASP A 302 3.24 17.26 -16.34
C ASP A 302 1.85 17.02 -16.99
N ILE A 303 1.88 16.32 -18.11
CA ILE A 303 0.70 15.73 -18.75
C ILE A 303 0.79 14.21 -18.63
N ARG A 304 -0.34 13.57 -18.34
CA ARG A 304 -0.47 12.13 -18.24
C ARG A 304 -1.57 11.65 -19.16
N LEU A 305 -1.28 10.59 -19.88
CA LEU A 305 -2.17 9.99 -20.86
C LEU A 305 -2.26 8.49 -20.60
N GLN A 306 -3.44 7.94 -20.73
CA GLN A 306 -3.64 6.49 -20.71
C GLN A 306 -4.70 6.12 -21.73
N VAL A 307 -4.48 5.03 -22.47
CA VAL A 307 -5.44 4.39 -23.37
C VAL A 307 -5.43 2.90 -23.07
N ASN A 308 -6.63 2.33 -22.91
CA ASN A 308 -6.85 0.92 -22.62
C ASN A 308 -7.85 0.34 -23.63
N TYR A 309 -7.71 -0.95 -23.96
CA TYR A 309 -8.63 -1.65 -24.85
C TYR A 309 -8.67 -3.16 -24.51
N GLY A 310 -9.82 -3.79 -24.72
CA GLY A 310 -10.05 -5.22 -24.61
C GLY A 310 -10.90 -5.60 -23.40
N ASN A 311 -10.74 -6.81 -22.88
CA ASN A 311 -11.48 -7.31 -21.71
C ASN A 311 -10.99 -6.64 -20.42
N LEU A 312 -11.45 -5.43 -20.18
CA LEU A 312 -10.97 -4.56 -19.10
C LEU A 312 -11.71 -4.73 -17.79
N GLY A 313 -12.98 -5.14 -17.80
CA GLY A 313 -13.91 -5.37 -16.69
C GLY A 313 -13.41 -5.02 -15.29
N ARG A 314 -13.01 -6.00 -14.51
CA ARG A 314 -12.49 -5.83 -13.13
C ARG A 314 -11.21 -4.99 -13.02
N TYR A 315 -10.44 -4.85 -14.10
CA TYR A 315 -9.22 -4.05 -14.10
C TYR A 315 -9.51 -2.55 -14.09
N MET A 316 -10.66 -2.11 -14.58
CA MET A 316 -11.13 -0.74 -14.38
C MET A 316 -11.62 -0.53 -12.95
N GLY A 317 -11.07 0.44 -12.27
CA GLY A 317 -11.26 0.65 -10.83
C GLY A 317 -12.71 0.92 -10.40
N LEU A 318 -13.55 1.45 -11.30
CA LEU A 318 -14.97 1.73 -11.05
C LEU A 318 -15.91 0.64 -11.61
N ARG A 319 -15.37 -0.38 -12.26
CA ARG A 319 -16.12 -1.51 -12.84
C ARG A 319 -17.33 -1.08 -13.68
N PRO A 320 -17.15 -0.26 -14.72
CA PRO A 320 -18.24 0.17 -15.56
C PRO A 320 -18.87 -0.96 -16.36
N TYR A 321 -18.11 -2.03 -16.64
CA TYR A 321 -18.50 -3.19 -17.42
C TYR A 321 -18.27 -4.49 -16.64
N PRO A 322 -19.09 -5.54 -16.89
CA PRO A 322 -18.78 -6.90 -16.44
C PRO A 322 -17.54 -7.43 -17.18
N ASP A 323 -16.94 -8.48 -16.67
CA ASP A 323 -15.84 -9.18 -17.35
C ASP A 323 -16.33 -10.03 -18.53
N ALA A 324 -17.51 -10.63 -18.37
CA ALA A 324 -18.15 -11.48 -19.34
C ALA A 324 -19.67 -11.43 -19.24
N GLN A 325 -20.35 -11.89 -20.27
CA GLN A 325 -21.79 -12.16 -20.34
C GLN A 325 -22.01 -13.63 -20.70
N ILE A 326 -23.17 -14.14 -20.30
CA ILE A 326 -23.63 -15.47 -20.72
C ILE A 326 -24.79 -15.26 -21.69
N GLU A 327 -24.61 -15.68 -22.93
CA GLU A 327 -25.64 -15.65 -23.95
C GLU A 327 -25.88 -17.06 -24.49
N ASN A 328 -27.14 -17.53 -24.43
CA ASN A 328 -27.54 -18.87 -24.88
C ASN A 328 -26.75 -20.03 -24.25
N GLY A 329 -26.18 -19.85 -23.03
CA GLY A 329 -25.39 -20.86 -22.33
C GLY A 329 -23.90 -20.86 -22.68
N GLU A 330 -23.43 -19.92 -23.52
CA GLU A 330 -22.03 -19.71 -23.85
C GLU A 330 -21.53 -18.43 -23.17
N ILE A 331 -20.30 -18.45 -22.62
CA ILE A 331 -19.64 -17.28 -22.04
C ILE A 331 -19.00 -16.47 -23.15
N GLY A 332 -19.23 -15.15 -23.14
CA GLY A 332 -18.57 -14.20 -24.05
C GLY A 332 -17.89 -13.08 -23.28
N GLY A 333 -16.65 -12.77 -23.62
CA GLY A 333 -15.91 -11.65 -23.01
C GLY A 333 -16.55 -10.30 -23.41
N VAL A 334 -16.57 -9.33 -22.47
CA VAL A 334 -17.04 -7.98 -22.74
C VAL A 334 -15.82 -7.09 -22.98
N ASP A 335 -15.67 -6.62 -24.22
CA ASP A 335 -14.59 -5.71 -24.60
C ASP A 335 -15.02 -4.25 -24.46
N ALA A 336 -14.11 -3.45 -23.94
CA ALA A 336 -14.28 -2.04 -23.71
C ALA A 336 -13.02 -1.26 -24.07
N TRP A 337 -13.18 0.02 -24.28
CA TRP A 337 -12.07 0.93 -24.43
C TRP A 337 -12.10 2.01 -23.34
N GLY A 338 -10.98 2.61 -23.05
CA GLY A 338 -10.88 3.72 -22.12
C GLY A 338 -9.73 4.65 -22.45
N ALA A 339 -9.95 5.95 -22.28
CA ALA A 339 -8.91 6.97 -22.47
C ALA A 339 -8.98 8.01 -21.36
N SER A 340 -7.83 8.50 -20.91
CA SER A 340 -7.72 9.62 -19.97
C SER A 340 -6.59 10.56 -20.35
N ALA A 341 -6.82 11.85 -20.05
CA ALA A 341 -5.83 12.91 -20.18
C ALA A 341 -5.88 13.78 -18.91
N ILE A 342 -4.71 13.99 -18.32
CA ILE A 342 -4.58 14.70 -17.05
C ILE A 342 -3.44 15.69 -17.20
N TYR A 343 -3.70 16.97 -16.89
CA TYR A 343 -2.68 18.00 -16.81
C TYR A 343 -2.56 18.49 -15.39
N ARG A 344 -1.33 18.50 -14.85
CA ARG A 344 -1.02 19.06 -13.54
C ARG A 344 -0.15 20.29 -13.71
N HIS A 345 -0.60 21.39 -13.11
CA HIS A 345 0.06 22.70 -13.13
C HIS A 345 0.53 23.10 -11.73
N TYR A 346 1.76 23.54 -11.60
CA TYR A 346 2.33 24.13 -10.39
C TYR A 346 2.32 25.66 -10.49
N TRP A 347 1.45 26.30 -9.70
CA TRP A 347 1.43 27.77 -9.57
C TRP A 347 2.68 28.30 -8.86
N ASN A 348 3.16 27.55 -7.88
CA ASN A 348 4.38 27.76 -7.10
C ASN A 348 4.67 26.50 -6.27
N ASP A 349 5.64 26.57 -5.33
CA ASP A 349 6.05 25.42 -4.51
C ASP A 349 4.95 24.91 -3.54
N GLU A 350 3.95 25.75 -3.21
CA GLU A 350 2.87 25.39 -2.29
C GLU A 350 1.56 25.05 -3.01
N TRP A 351 1.27 25.68 -4.17
CA TRP A 351 0.00 25.58 -4.88
C TRP A 351 0.13 24.84 -6.19
N ARG A 352 -0.77 23.91 -6.43
CA ARG A 352 -0.88 23.17 -7.68
C ARG A 352 -2.33 22.82 -7.97
N SER A 353 -2.64 22.58 -9.25
CA SER A 353 -3.96 22.20 -9.75
C SER A 353 -3.83 21.05 -10.72
N SER A 354 -4.85 20.20 -10.78
CA SER A 354 -4.99 19.20 -11.84
C SER A 354 -6.34 19.37 -12.55
N LEU A 355 -6.30 19.21 -13.86
CA LEU A 355 -7.48 19.02 -14.71
C LEU A 355 -7.38 17.61 -15.30
N ALA A 356 -8.40 16.79 -15.06
CA ALA A 356 -8.46 15.43 -15.52
C ALA A 356 -9.78 15.17 -16.25
N TYR A 357 -9.70 14.60 -17.45
CA TYR A 357 -10.83 14.06 -18.18
C TYR A 357 -10.58 12.60 -18.53
N SER A 358 -11.61 11.80 -18.42
CA SER A 358 -11.55 10.39 -18.74
C SER A 358 -12.89 9.90 -19.26
N ARG A 359 -12.84 9.08 -20.31
CA ARG A 359 -13.99 8.42 -20.91
C ARG A 359 -13.71 6.95 -21.12
N THR A 360 -14.74 6.12 -20.94
CA THR A 360 -14.73 4.72 -21.33
C THR A 360 -16.02 4.36 -22.05
N GLY A 361 -15.98 3.39 -22.95
CA GLY A 361 -17.12 2.92 -23.71
C GLY A 361 -17.01 1.44 -24.04
N LEU A 362 -18.15 0.81 -24.35
CA LEU A 362 -18.19 -0.54 -24.93
C LEU A 362 -17.63 -0.51 -26.35
N ASP A 363 -17.01 -1.60 -26.78
CA ASP A 363 -16.59 -1.78 -28.17
C ASP A 363 -17.70 -2.40 -29.02
N GLU A 364 -18.51 -3.26 -28.41
CA GLU A 364 -19.67 -3.89 -29.06
C GLU A 364 -20.98 -3.43 -28.41
N THR A 365 -22.08 -3.60 -29.16
CA THR A 365 -23.42 -3.27 -28.63
C THR A 365 -23.79 -4.21 -27.47
N GLY A 366 -23.78 -3.68 -26.25
CA GLY A 366 -24.35 -4.34 -25.08
C GLY A 366 -25.87 -4.44 -25.16
N SER A 367 -26.49 -4.96 -24.15
CA SER A 367 -27.94 -5.08 -24.03
C SER A 367 -28.44 -4.52 -22.69
N GLY A 368 -29.66 -3.96 -22.74
CA GLY A 368 -30.39 -3.54 -21.54
C GLY A 368 -29.73 -2.37 -20.80
N ASP A 369 -29.62 -2.51 -19.49
CA ASP A 369 -29.07 -1.55 -18.53
C ASP A 369 -27.55 -1.55 -18.42
N MET A 370 -26.84 -2.09 -19.43
CA MET A 370 -25.39 -2.00 -19.47
C MET A 370 -24.91 -0.56 -19.71
N THR A 371 -23.81 -0.20 -19.10
CA THR A 371 -23.14 1.07 -19.40
C THR A 371 -22.67 1.10 -20.85
N GLU A 372 -23.17 2.03 -21.65
CA GLU A 372 -22.64 2.32 -22.97
C GLU A 372 -21.38 3.19 -22.88
N SER A 373 -21.46 4.28 -22.10
CA SER A 373 -20.32 5.14 -21.85
C SER A 373 -20.32 5.71 -20.42
N TYR A 374 -19.13 6.00 -19.92
CA TYR A 374 -18.95 6.64 -18.63
C TYR A 374 -17.82 7.67 -18.70
N ASP A 375 -18.15 8.91 -18.36
CA ASP A 375 -17.25 10.05 -18.39
C ASP A 375 -16.98 10.59 -17.00
N THR A 376 -15.76 11.06 -16.75
CA THR A 376 -15.43 11.80 -15.52
C THR A 376 -14.58 13.02 -15.83
N THR A 377 -14.93 14.15 -15.21
CA THR A 377 -14.15 15.39 -15.25
C THR A 377 -13.82 15.83 -13.82
N PHE A 378 -12.54 15.97 -13.49
CA PHE A 378 -12.08 16.42 -12.19
C PHE A 378 -11.19 17.65 -12.33
N VAL A 379 -11.43 18.65 -11.46
CA VAL A 379 -10.62 19.85 -11.36
C VAL A 379 -10.33 20.13 -9.91
N ASN A 380 -9.06 20.26 -9.54
CA ASN A 380 -8.68 20.51 -8.15
C ASN A 380 -7.76 21.71 -7.99
N LEU A 381 -7.67 22.15 -6.74
CA LEU A 381 -6.66 23.07 -6.24
C LEU A 381 -6.12 22.50 -4.93
N MET A 382 -4.82 22.24 -4.90
CA MET A 382 -4.12 21.68 -3.75
C MET A 382 -3.16 22.70 -3.16
N TRP A 383 -3.15 22.82 -1.84
CA TRP A 383 -2.29 23.72 -1.10
C TRP A 383 -1.47 22.97 -0.05
N SER A 384 -0.16 23.06 -0.13
CA SER A 384 0.80 22.41 0.76
C SER A 384 1.69 23.45 1.46
N PRO A 385 1.17 24.22 2.44
CA PRO A 385 1.90 25.34 3.06
C PRO A 385 3.02 24.88 3.99
N MET A 386 3.03 23.63 4.39
CA MET A 386 4.00 23.04 5.30
C MET A 386 4.37 21.64 4.80
N ALA A 387 5.58 21.20 5.14
CA ALA A 387 5.96 19.81 4.92
C ALA A 387 4.90 18.89 5.56
N ASN A 388 4.59 17.79 4.88
CA ASN A 388 3.67 16.75 5.32
C ASN A 388 2.18 17.16 5.43
N THR A 389 1.79 18.41 5.09
CA THR A 389 0.40 18.86 5.19
C THR A 389 -0.11 19.32 3.82
N THR A 390 -1.29 18.84 3.43
CA THR A 390 -1.95 19.25 2.18
C THR A 390 -3.43 19.48 2.45
N TYR A 391 -3.95 20.58 1.92
CA TYR A 391 -5.38 20.87 1.84
C TYR A 391 -5.80 20.82 0.40
N GLY A 392 -7.00 20.29 0.12
CA GLY A 392 -7.55 20.13 -1.21
C GLY A 392 -8.97 20.64 -1.31
N ILE A 393 -9.30 21.16 -2.49
CA ILE A 393 -10.67 21.33 -2.98
C ILE A 393 -10.71 20.75 -4.38
N GLU A 394 -11.73 19.95 -4.67
CA GLU A 394 -11.91 19.29 -5.97
C GLU A 394 -13.38 19.31 -6.39
N TYR A 395 -13.63 19.76 -7.61
CA TYR A 395 -14.90 19.58 -8.28
C TYR A 395 -14.83 18.34 -9.15
N GLN A 396 -15.89 17.55 -9.11
CA GLN A 396 -16.02 16.31 -9.88
C GLN A 396 -17.38 16.29 -10.57
N ARG A 397 -17.37 15.92 -11.86
CA ARG A 397 -18.54 15.61 -12.64
C ARG A 397 -18.45 14.18 -13.18
N PHE A 398 -19.55 13.49 -13.12
CA PHE A 398 -19.76 12.13 -13.60
C PHE A 398 -20.94 12.13 -14.55
N ASP A 399 -20.78 11.54 -15.72
CA ASP A 399 -21.84 11.37 -16.73
C ASP A 399 -21.84 9.90 -17.16
N LEU A 400 -23.00 9.25 -17.10
CA LEU A 400 -23.22 7.85 -17.47
C LEU A 400 -24.32 7.77 -18.50
N GLU A 401 -24.12 6.98 -19.55
CA GLU A 401 -25.09 6.63 -20.56
C GLU A 401 -25.24 5.11 -20.63
N GLU A 402 -26.46 4.62 -20.68
CA GLU A 402 -26.79 3.20 -20.84
C GLU A 402 -27.16 2.87 -22.28
N VAL A 403 -27.04 1.60 -22.65
CA VAL A 403 -27.32 1.13 -24.01
C VAL A 403 -28.78 1.37 -24.43
N ASP A 404 -29.72 1.39 -23.49
CA ASP A 404 -31.13 1.70 -23.75
C ASP A 404 -31.42 3.21 -23.86
N GLY A 405 -30.42 4.05 -23.62
CA GLY A 405 -30.44 5.51 -23.76
C GLY A 405 -30.75 6.26 -22.46
N ASP A 406 -30.87 5.58 -21.35
CA ASP A 406 -30.97 6.24 -20.04
C ASP A 406 -29.66 6.92 -19.67
N THR A 407 -29.75 8.11 -19.09
CA THR A 407 -28.58 8.92 -18.71
C THR A 407 -28.63 9.35 -17.26
N TYR A 408 -27.47 9.37 -16.61
CA TYR A 408 -27.33 9.76 -15.21
C TYR A 408 -26.15 10.69 -15.05
N ASP A 409 -26.30 11.74 -14.25
CA ASP A 409 -25.20 12.66 -13.96
C ASP A 409 -25.11 13.03 -12.49
N LEU A 410 -23.92 13.44 -12.07
CA LEU A 410 -23.65 13.86 -10.70
C LEU A 410 -22.54 14.91 -10.69
N ASP A 411 -22.82 16.01 -9.99
CA ASP A 411 -21.83 17.01 -9.64
C ASP A 411 -21.54 16.96 -8.13
N ARG A 412 -20.25 17.01 -7.77
CA ARG A 412 -19.87 17.12 -6.37
C ARG A 412 -18.64 17.99 -6.15
N VAL A 413 -18.55 18.55 -4.96
CA VAL A 413 -17.37 19.28 -4.48
C VAL A 413 -16.83 18.55 -3.27
N HIS A 414 -15.53 18.31 -3.29
CA HIS A 414 -14.80 17.62 -2.24
C HIS A 414 -13.79 18.57 -1.59
N PHE A 415 -13.65 18.48 -0.27
CA PHE A 415 -12.67 19.21 0.53
C PHE A 415 -11.87 18.22 1.36
N SER A 416 -10.58 18.46 1.50
CA SER A 416 -9.75 17.63 2.34
C SER A 416 -8.69 18.39 3.14
N ALA A 417 -8.25 17.74 4.23
CA ALA A 417 -7.06 18.09 4.98
C ALA A 417 -6.29 16.80 5.29
N GLN A 418 -5.05 16.73 4.85
CA GLN A 418 -4.19 15.55 5.00
C GLN A 418 -2.91 15.91 5.73
N TYR A 419 -2.49 15.04 6.65
CA TYR A 419 -1.19 15.08 7.32
C TYR A 419 -0.48 13.72 7.17
N ASN A 420 0.72 13.74 6.60
CA ASN A 420 1.57 12.56 6.45
C ASN A 420 2.54 12.43 7.64
N PHE A 421 2.79 11.21 8.12
CA PHE A 421 3.71 10.95 9.24
C PHE A 421 4.67 9.80 8.96
#